data_2d18a7c1f796ce0311dd45dc217e1cf1
#
_entry.id   2d18a7c1f796ce0311dd45dc217e1cf1
#
_cell.length_a   1.000
_cell.length_b   1.000
_cell.length_c   1.000
_cell.angle_alpha   90.00
_cell.angle_beta   90.00
_cell.angle_gamma   90.00
#
_symmetry.space_group_name_H-M   'P 1'
#
loop_
_entity.id
_entity.type
_entity.pdbx_description
1 polymer ?
#
loop_
_entity_poly.entity_id
_entity_poly.type
_entity_poly.pdbx_seq_one_letter_code
_entity_poly.pdbx_strand_id
1 'polypeptide(L)'
;MRNSTVQQSGEYGGVYYADTSAHTGNWNVIQMVTDTVFSSVTSNVTSFPTAVTFAAGSFVYGVFTAFTLTSGSVIAYNRKHA
;
A
#
# COMPACT_ATOMS: atom_id res chain seq x y z
N MET A 1 13.84 -20.98 -7.22
CA MET A 1 12.91 -20.22 -8.05
C MET A 1 11.97 -19.37 -7.20
N ARG A 2 11.72 -18.17 -7.65
CA ARG A 2 10.85 -17.25 -6.95
C ARG A 2 9.45 -17.30 -7.51
N ASN A 3 8.48 -17.03 -6.69
CA ASN A 3 7.09 -16.95 -7.13
C ASN A 3 6.45 -15.68 -6.58
N SER A 4 5.19 -15.45 -6.93
CA SER A 4 4.50 -14.22 -6.51
C SER A 4 4.30 -14.15 -5.00
N THR A 5 4.26 -15.28 -4.30
CA THR A 5 4.16 -15.27 -2.84
C THR A 5 5.40 -14.64 -2.22
N VAL A 6 6.58 -14.98 -2.72
CA VAL A 6 7.82 -14.39 -2.22
C VAL A 6 7.84 -12.89 -2.49
N GLN A 7 7.41 -12.49 -3.68
CA GLN A 7 7.32 -11.08 -4.03
C GLN A 7 6.34 -10.34 -3.10
N GLN A 8 5.20 -10.94 -2.83
CA GLN A 8 4.20 -10.35 -1.94
C GLN A 8 4.69 -10.29 -0.50
N SER A 9 5.65 -11.10 -0.15
CA SER A 9 6.24 -11.10 1.20
C SER A 9 7.33 -10.07 1.36
N GLY A 10 7.55 -9.22 0.35
CA GLY A 10 8.47 -8.11 0.48
C GLY A 10 9.88 -8.39 -0.04
N GLU A 11 10.03 -9.32 -0.97
CA GLU A 11 11.35 -9.65 -1.53
C GLU A 11 12.03 -8.40 -2.11
N TYR A 12 11.24 -7.50 -2.69
CA TYR A 12 11.76 -6.28 -3.31
C TYR A 12 11.76 -5.09 -2.35
N GLY A 13 11.54 -5.35 -1.07
CA GLY A 13 11.54 -4.33 -0.05
C GLY A 13 10.27 -3.48 -0.03
N GLY A 14 10.25 -2.52 0.84
CA GLY A 14 9.10 -1.64 0.99
C GLY A 14 9.49 -0.38 1.72
N VAL A 15 8.54 0.53 1.84
CA VAL A 15 8.74 1.81 2.53
C VAL A 15 7.61 2.01 3.53
N TYR A 16 8.00 2.41 4.73
CA TYR A 16 7.06 2.73 5.78
C TYR A 16 6.64 4.19 5.65
N TYR A 17 5.35 4.43 5.66
CA TYR A 17 4.78 5.77 5.60
C TYR A 17 3.86 5.98 6.78
N ALA A 18 4.02 7.09 7.47
CA ALA A 18 3.22 7.43 8.65
C ALA A 18 2.81 8.89 8.66
N ASP A 19 2.82 9.53 7.49
CA ASP A 19 2.44 10.94 7.38
C ASP A 19 1.25 11.09 6.42
N THR A 20 0.78 12.32 6.28
CA THR A 20 -0.39 12.63 5.46
C THR A 20 -0.02 13.31 4.15
N SER A 21 1.25 13.27 3.76
CA SER A 21 1.70 13.80 2.49
C SER A 21 1.40 12.81 1.36
N ALA A 22 1.31 13.33 0.14
CA ALA A 22 1.14 12.47 -1.03
C ALA A 22 2.43 11.73 -1.34
N HIS A 23 2.31 10.44 -1.65
CA HIS A 23 3.45 9.59 -2.00
C HIS A 23 3.23 8.96 -3.36
N THR A 24 4.29 8.84 -4.14
CA THR A 24 4.25 8.19 -5.45
C THR A 24 5.32 7.10 -5.51
N GLY A 25 5.05 6.08 -6.31
CA GLY A 25 5.98 4.97 -6.48
C GLY A 25 5.32 3.86 -7.27
N ASN A 26 5.81 2.64 -7.06
CA ASN A 26 5.22 1.45 -7.68
C ASN A 26 5.17 0.36 -6.63
N TRP A 27 3.98 0.05 -6.16
CA TRP A 27 3.78 -0.94 -5.10
C TRP A 27 2.73 -1.96 -5.54
N ASN A 28 2.87 -3.19 -5.04
CA ASN A 28 1.88 -4.24 -5.31
C ASN A 28 1.11 -4.67 -4.06
N VAL A 29 1.57 -4.29 -2.89
CA VAL A 29 0.90 -4.61 -1.62
C VAL A 29 1.08 -3.45 -0.68
N ILE A 30 0.02 -3.09 0.02
CA ILE A 30 0.11 -2.13 1.12
C ILE A 30 -0.41 -2.82 2.37
N GLN A 31 0.43 -2.87 3.41
CA GLN A 31 0.07 -3.43 4.70
C GLN A 31 -0.22 -2.30 5.68
N MET A 32 -1.35 -2.35 6.35
CA MET A 32 -1.70 -1.39 7.38
C MET A 32 -1.00 -1.77 8.67
N VAL A 33 -0.10 -0.92 9.15
CA VAL A 33 0.61 -1.14 10.41
C VAL A 33 -0.28 -0.75 11.59
N THR A 34 -1.04 0.32 11.43
CA THR A 34 -2.06 0.76 12.38
C THR A 34 -3.36 0.95 11.62
N ASP A 35 -4.45 1.22 12.35
CA ASP A 35 -5.70 1.55 11.69
C ASP A 35 -5.47 2.74 10.78
N THR A 36 -5.85 2.61 9.52
CA THR A 36 -5.45 3.54 8.47
C THR A 36 -6.65 3.98 7.66
N VAL A 37 -6.67 5.27 7.31
CA VAL A 37 -7.67 5.85 6.43
C VAL A 37 -6.92 6.51 5.27
N PHE A 38 -7.32 6.18 4.04
CA PHE A 38 -6.77 6.81 2.84
C PHE A 38 -7.63 7.99 2.43
N SER A 39 -7.00 9.10 2.06
CA SER A 39 -7.73 10.23 1.47
C SER A 39 -7.75 10.13 -0.04
N SER A 40 -6.71 9.54 -0.66
CA SER A 40 -6.71 9.30 -2.10
C SER A 40 -5.78 8.12 -2.41
N VAL A 41 -6.12 7.38 -3.47
CA VAL A 41 -5.31 6.25 -3.94
C VAL A 41 -5.41 6.20 -5.46
N THR A 42 -4.26 6.10 -6.12
CA THR A 42 -4.20 5.83 -7.56
C THR A 42 -3.75 4.39 -7.74
N SER A 43 -4.63 3.55 -8.27
CA SER A 43 -4.36 2.14 -8.43
C SER A 43 -5.19 1.56 -9.57
N ASN A 44 -4.93 0.29 -9.89
CA ASN A 44 -5.77 -0.43 -10.84
C ASN A 44 -6.97 -1.12 -10.16
N VAL A 45 -7.15 -0.91 -8.87
CA VAL A 45 -8.33 -1.39 -8.16
C VAL A 45 -9.47 -0.40 -8.40
N THR A 46 -10.51 -0.86 -9.09
CA THR A 46 -11.65 -0.03 -9.41
C THR A 46 -12.40 0.34 -8.14
N SER A 47 -12.73 1.62 -7.99
CA SER A 47 -13.52 2.11 -6.84
C SER A 47 -12.86 1.79 -5.50
N PHE A 48 -11.54 1.95 -5.43
CA PHE A 48 -10.83 1.75 -4.17
C PHE A 48 -11.43 2.64 -3.09
N PRO A 49 -11.83 2.07 -1.94
CA PRO A 49 -12.51 2.86 -0.93
C PRO A 49 -11.57 3.85 -0.25
N THR A 50 -12.03 5.10 -0.16
CA THR A 50 -11.36 6.13 0.63
C THR A 50 -12.29 6.53 1.76
N ALA A 51 -11.74 7.19 2.78
CA ALA A 51 -12.49 7.60 3.96
C ALA A 51 -13.09 6.40 4.72
N VAL A 52 -12.52 5.21 4.52
CA VAL A 52 -12.90 3.98 5.23
C VAL A 52 -11.70 3.55 6.07
N THR A 53 -11.96 3.11 7.29
CA THR A 53 -10.88 2.65 8.18
C THR A 53 -10.50 1.22 7.84
N PHE A 54 -9.23 1.02 7.50
CA PHE A 54 -8.65 -0.31 7.36
C PHE A 54 -7.99 -0.68 8.68
N ALA A 55 -8.32 -1.84 9.20
CA ALA A 55 -7.79 -2.29 10.48
C ALA A 55 -6.30 -2.58 10.41
N ALA A 56 -5.60 -2.38 11.51
CA ALA A 56 -4.19 -2.76 11.64
C ALA A 56 -4.00 -4.22 11.26
N GLY A 57 -2.95 -4.52 10.50
CA GLY A 57 -2.66 -5.86 10.02
C GLY A 57 -3.34 -6.24 8.72
N SER A 58 -4.21 -5.38 8.18
CA SER A 58 -4.85 -5.63 6.90
C SER A 58 -3.86 -5.43 5.75
N PHE A 59 -4.15 -6.10 4.63
CA PHE A 59 -3.36 -5.96 3.41
C PHE A 59 -4.28 -5.60 2.26
N VAL A 60 -3.80 -4.77 1.33
CA VAL A 60 -4.46 -4.53 0.07
C VAL A 60 -3.49 -4.86 -1.06
N TYR A 61 -4.02 -5.49 -2.11
CA TYR A 61 -3.23 -6.00 -3.23
C TYR A 61 -3.69 -5.31 -4.51
N GLY A 62 -2.74 -5.04 -5.38
CA GLY A 62 -3.03 -4.43 -6.66
C GLY A 62 -1.80 -3.73 -7.19
N VAL A 63 -1.99 -2.80 -8.09
CA VAL A 63 -0.91 -1.93 -8.59
C VAL A 63 -1.20 -0.53 -8.07
N PHE A 64 -0.33 -0.04 -7.21
CA PHE A 64 -0.51 1.27 -6.58
C PHE A 64 0.61 2.18 -7.04
N THR A 65 0.27 3.35 -7.56
CA THR A 65 1.26 4.31 -8.03
C THR A 65 1.28 5.60 -7.21
N ALA A 66 0.23 5.84 -6.45
CA ALA A 66 0.18 7.00 -5.56
C ALA A 66 -0.84 6.78 -4.47
N PHE A 67 -0.61 7.34 -3.30
CA PHE A 67 -1.61 7.38 -2.25
C PHE A 67 -1.33 8.52 -1.28
N THR A 68 -2.37 8.90 -0.55
CA THR A 68 -2.27 9.88 0.52
C THR A 68 -3.08 9.35 1.68
N LEU A 69 -2.51 9.36 2.88
CA LEU A 69 -3.20 8.92 4.10
C LEU A 69 -3.88 10.11 4.75
N THR A 70 -5.08 9.89 5.30
CA THR A 70 -5.70 10.81 6.23
C THR A 70 -5.16 10.56 7.64
N SER A 71 -4.95 9.28 7.98
CA SER A 71 -4.43 8.91 9.29
C SER A 71 -3.85 7.50 9.21
N GLY A 72 -3.06 7.13 10.20
CA GLY A 72 -2.49 5.81 10.32
C GLY A 72 -1.12 5.68 9.71
N SER A 73 -0.67 4.44 9.55
CA SER A 73 0.64 4.14 9.00
C SER A 73 0.59 2.84 8.21
N VAL A 74 1.39 2.77 7.16
CA VAL A 74 1.41 1.62 6.24
C VAL A 74 2.84 1.30 5.84
N ILE A 75 3.04 0.06 5.36
CA ILE A 75 4.24 -0.31 4.63
C ILE A 75 3.79 -0.65 3.21
N ALA A 76 4.33 0.08 2.24
CA ALA A 76 4.05 -0.16 0.83
C ALA A 76 5.20 -0.96 0.23
N TYR A 77 4.89 -2.17 -0.25
CA TYR A 77 5.92 -3.09 -0.76
C TYR A 77 6.12 -2.88 -2.25
N ASN A 78 7.37 -2.76 -2.65
CA ASN A 78 7.74 -2.47 -4.03
C ASN A 78 7.34 -3.61 -4.96
N ARG A 79 6.94 -3.23 -6.17
CA ARG A 79 6.64 -4.18 -7.23
C ARG A 79 7.93 -4.72 -7.81
N LYS A 80 7.82 -5.89 -8.46
CA LYS A 80 8.93 -6.51 -9.17
C LYS A 80 9.49 -5.57 -10.25
N HIS A 81 8.60 -4.89 -10.96
CA HIS A 81 8.97 -3.89 -11.97
C HIS A 81 8.45 -2.55 -11.51
N ALA A 82 9.36 -1.62 -11.30
CA ALA A 82 9.00 -0.29 -10.86
C ALA A 82 8.81 0.65 -12.05
#